data_c9d5b31ea221642dd76918c2778584cf
#
_entry.id   c9d5b31ea221642dd76918c2778584cf
#
_cell.length_a   1.000
_cell.length_b   1.000
_cell.length_c   1.000
_cell.angle_alpha   90.00
_cell.angle_beta   90.00
_cell.angle_gamma   90.00
#
_symmetry.space_group_name_H-M   'P 1'
#
loop_
_entity.id
_entity.type
_entity.pdbx_description
1 polymer ?
#
loop_
_entity_poly.entity_id
_entity_poly.type
_entity_poly.pdbx_seq_one_letter_code
_entity_poly.pdbx_strand_id
1 'polypeptide(L)'
;MEESARLPLTPRPMPPLRGDEAIVGVPEATVVHFWRFAMPDLRMNNTRGLFAEFLVHQAVGSSKPRVEWASHDVETDDGLRIEVKAGAYLQAWDQRAPSQVRFTGLRARTWSPDRGYSEAKSYNADVYVFAVQTAREHAVFNPLDTAQWEFYVLPHPVVASLGTDSASLKAVRTAAGPPVPFPALGDCIRSADPRPGATAD
;
A
#
# COMPACT_ATOMS: atom_id res chain seq x y z
N MET A 1 41.69 -24.68 -5.78
CA MET A 1 40.68 -24.36 -4.73
C MET A 1 39.39 -24.06 -5.47
N GLU A 2 38.49 -25.01 -5.50
CA GLU A 2 37.16 -24.82 -6.11
C GLU A 2 36.37 -23.82 -5.24
N GLU A 3 36.05 -22.70 -5.81
CA GLU A 3 35.11 -21.74 -5.25
C GLU A 3 33.73 -22.42 -5.28
N SER A 4 33.35 -23.00 -4.15
CA SER A 4 32.04 -23.61 -3.97
C SER A 4 30.99 -22.53 -4.28
N ALA A 5 30.37 -22.62 -5.45
CA ALA A 5 29.27 -21.77 -5.85
C ALA A 5 28.17 -21.82 -4.75
N ARG A 6 28.08 -20.77 -3.93
CA ARG A 6 27.03 -20.65 -2.93
C ARG A 6 25.69 -20.61 -3.68
N LEU A 7 24.87 -21.62 -3.46
CA LEU A 7 23.48 -21.59 -3.95
C LEU A 7 22.79 -20.33 -3.42
N PRO A 8 22.01 -19.63 -4.24
CA PRO A 8 21.27 -18.46 -3.77
C PRO A 8 20.34 -18.86 -2.62
N LEU A 9 20.31 -18.05 -1.57
CA LEU A 9 19.40 -18.21 -0.45
C LEU A 9 17.98 -17.80 -0.90
N THR A 10 17.26 -18.73 -1.50
CA THR A 10 15.88 -18.48 -1.94
C THR A 10 14.92 -18.73 -0.77
N PRO A 11 14.14 -17.71 -0.34
CA PRO A 11 13.16 -17.89 0.71
C PRO A 11 12.09 -18.90 0.28
N ARG A 12 11.72 -19.79 1.18
CA ARG A 12 10.57 -20.69 0.95
C ARG A 12 9.28 -19.93 1.30
N PRO A 13 8.22 -20.06 0.48
CA PRO A 13 6.91 -19.54 0.86
C PRO A 13 6.48 -20.12 2.21
N MET A 14 6.04 -19.26 3.10
CA MET A 14 5.46 -19.65 4.38
C MET A 14 3.95 -19.34 4.37
N PRO A 15 3.12 -20.21 4.96
CA PRO A 15 1.71 -19.91 5.10
C PRO A 15 1.53 -18.66 5.98
N PRO A 16 0.53 -17.82 5.71
CA PRO A 16 0.20 -16.68 6.57
C PRO A 16 -0.08 -17.16 8.00
N LEU A 17 0.42 -16.39 8.97
CA LEU A 17 0.12 -16.61 10.38
C LEU A 17 -1.35 -16.23 10.67
N ARG A 18 -2.01 -16.99 11.53
CA ARG A 18 -3.44 -16.78 11.90
C ARG A 18 -3.61 -15.92 13.13
N GLY A 19 -2.55 -15.78 13.93
CA GLY A 19 -2.53 -14.98 15.15
C GLY A 19 -2.61 -15.79 16.44
N ASP A 20 -3.04 -17.05 16.40
CA ASP A 20 -3.17 -17.93 17.55
C ASP A 20 -1.90 -18.78 17.80
N GLU A 21 -0.92 -18.74 16.91
CA GLU A 21 0.33 -19.45 17.05
C GLU A 21 1.11 -18.94 18.28
N ALA A 22 1.57 -19.89 19.10
CA ALA A 22 2.36 -19.59 20.28
C ALA A 22 3.77 -19.10 19.91
N ILE A 23 4.29 -18.12 20.66
CA ILE A 23 5.69 -17.72 20.55
C ILE A 23 6.51 -18.64 21.46
N VAL A 24 7.28 -19.53 20.86
CA VAL A 24 8.08 -20.52 21.60
C VAL A 24 9.06 -19.82 22.55
N GLY A 25 9.04 -20.21 23.82
CA GLY A 25 9.89 -19.65 24.85
C GLY A 25 9.35 -18.38 25.54
N VAL A 26 8.18 -17.87 25.11
CA VAL A 26 7.51 -16.75 25.76
C VAL A 26 6.15 -17.23 26.28
N PRO A 27 5.99 -17.43 27.60
CA PRO A 27 4.73 -17.93 28.18
C PRO A 27 3.52 -17.08 27.80
N GLU A 28 2.43 -17.74 27.45
CA GLU A 28 1.12 -17.13 27.14
C GLU A 28 1.11 -16.13 25.96
N ALA A 29 2.25 -15.91 25.29
CA ALA A 29 2.33 -15.01 24.15
C ALA A 29 1.99 -15.72 22.83
N THR A 30 1.21 -15.06 21.98
CA THR A 30 0.87 -15.49 20.64
C THR A 30 1.18 -14.41 19.62
N VAL A 31 1.11 -14.75 18.35
CA VAL A 31 1.34 -13.81 17.24
C VAL A 31 0.40 -12.60 17.30
N VAL A 32 -0.85 -12.76 17.74
CA VAL A 32 -1.77 -11.61 17.90
C VAL A 32 -1.30 -10.63 18.96
N HIS A 33 -0.60 -11.09 20.02
CA HIS A 33 0.00 -10.18 21.02
C HIS A 33 1.12 -9.36 20.39
N PHE A 34 1.94 -9.96 19.52
CA PHE A 34 2.94 -9.23 18.75
C PHE A 34 2.28 -8.22 17.80
N TRP A 35 1.23 -8.58 17.06
CA TRP A 35 0.54 -7.62 16.19
C TRP A 35 -0.05 -6.43 16.95
N ARG A 36 -0.65 -6.67 18.11
CA ARG A 36 -1.15 -5.59 18.99
C ARG A 36 -0.04 -4.68 19.48
N PHE A 37 1.12 -5.23 19.79
CA PHE A 37 2.31 -4.46 20.18
C PHE A 37 2.87 -3.66 18.98
N ALA A 38 2.99 -4.28 17.82
CA ALA A 38 3.63 -3.68 16.65
C ALA A 38 2.73 -2.64 15.94
N MET A 39 1.41 -2.82 16.00
CA MET A 39 0.43 -2.00 15.28
C MET A 39 -0.67 -1.46 16.20
N PRO A 40 -0.34 -0.75 17.31
CA PRO A 40 -1.31 -0.35 18.32
C PRO A 40 -2.20 0.81 17.88
N ASP A 41 -1.77 1.59 16.88
CA ASP A 41 -2.43 2.83 16.48
C ASP A 41 -2.32 3.05 14.96
N LEU A 42 -3.47 3.06 14.29
CA LEU A 42 -3.56 3.29 12.83
C LEU A 42 -3.33 4.76 12.42
N ARG A 43 -3.09 5.69 13.37
CA ARG A 43 -2.59 7.04 13.07
C ARG A 43 -1.09 7.05 12.74
N MET A 44 -0.34 6.04 13.16
CA MET A 44 1.08 5.89 12.81
C MET A 44 1.22 5.72 11.29
N ASN A 45 2.21 6.37 10.69
CA ASN A 45 2.38 6.35 9.23
C ASN A 45 2.52 4.94 8.66
N ASN A 46 3.33 4.10 9.31
CA ASN A 46 3.58 2.73 8.83
C ASN A 46 2.30 1.87 8.90
N THR A 47 1.61 1.87 10.05
CA THR A 47 0.40 1.06 10.23
C THR A 47 -0.76 1.55 9.38
N ARG A 48 -0.90 2.87 9.21
CA ARG A 48 -1.88 3.46 8.28
C ARG A 48 -1.60 3.06 6.83
N GLY A 49 -0.33 3.05 6.42
CA GLY A 49 0.08 2.58 5.09
C GLY A 49 -0.36 1.13 4.87
N LEU A 50 0.04 0.24 5.76
CA LEU A 50 -0.34 -1.18 5.70
C LEU A 50 -1.86 -1.40 5.72
N PHE A 51 -2.58 -0.59 6.50
CA PHE A 51 -4.05 -0.69 6.53
C PHE A 51 -4.69 -0.22 5.21
N ALA A 52 -4.16 0.82 4.59
CA ALA A 52 -4.62 1.26 3.27
C ALA A 52 -4.32 0.20 2.18
N GLU A 53 -3.14 -0.42 2.19
CA GLU A 53 -2.80 -1.56 1.33
C GLU A 53 -3.80 -2.72 1.54
N PHE A 54 -4.12 -3.05 2.79
CA PHE A 54 -5.12 -4.07 3.13
C PHE A 54 -6.51 -3.73 2.58
N LEU A 55 -6.97 -2.47 2.71
CA LEU A 55 -8.25 -2.05 2.15
C LEU A 55 -8.28 -2.20 0.62
N VAL A 56 -7.21 -1.82 -0.07
CA VAL A 56 -7.10 -1.99 -1.53
C VAL A 56 -7.09 -3.48 -1.90
N HIS A 57 -6.32 -4.29 -1.19
CA HIS A 57 -6.28 -5.74 -1.38
C HIS A 57 -7.67 -6.38 -1.25
N GLN A 58 -8.44 -5.99 -0.22
CA GLN A 58 -9.83 -6.45 -0.05
C GLN A 58 -10.76 -5.96 -1.17
N ALA A 59 -10.61 -4.71 -1.62
CA ALA A 59 -11.45 -4.14 -2.66
C ALA A 59 -11.26 -4.84 -4.01
N VAL A 60 -10.04 -5.29 -4.34
CA VAL A 60 -9.78 -6.02 -5.60
C VAL A 60 -9.97 -7.53 -5.48
N GLY A 61 -10.16 -8.05 -4.25
CA GLY A 61 -10.36 -9.47 -3.99
C GLY A 61 -9.16 -10.35 -4.34
N SER A 62 -7.93 -9.82 -4.20
CA SER A 62 -6.72 -10.58 -4.49
C SER A 62 -6.52 -11.73 -3.48
N SER A 63 -6.05 -12.87 -3.96
CA SER A 63 -5.58 -13.99 -3.13
C SER A 63 -4.07 -13.94 -2.88
N LYS A 64 -3.32 -13.05 -3.55
CA LYS A 64 -1.87 -12.96 -3.45
C LYS A 64 -1.43 -12.36 -2.11
N PRO A 65 -0.43 -12.94 -1.44
CA PRO A 65 0.10 -12.38 -0.22
C PRO A 65 0.87 -11.08 -0.49
N ARG A 66 0.93 -10.20 0.50
CA ARG A 66 1.82 -9.04 0.48
C ARG A 66 3.28 -9.50 0.44
N VAL A 67 4.07 -8.90 -0.46
CA VAL A 67 5.51 -9.16 -0.59
C VAL A 67 6.26 -7.85 -0.33
N GLU A 68 7.04 -7.78 0.74
CA GLU A 68 7.73 -6.54 1.18
C GLU A 68 8.69 -5.96 0.14
N TRP A 69 9.37 -6.83 -0.62
CA TRP A 69 10.37 -6.44 -1.63
C TRP A 69 9.82 -6.39 -3.06
N ALA A 70 8.49 -6.49 -3.22
CA ALA A 70 7.86 -6.25 -4.51
C ALA A 70 8.02 -4.78 -4.93
N SER A 71 7.92 -4.53 -6.23
CA SER A 71 8.00 -3.18 -6.78
C SER A 71 6.68 -2.38 -6.64
N HIS A 72 5.67 -2.98 -6.00
CA HIS A 72 4.31 -2.49 -5.80
C HIS A 72 3.72 -3.09 -4.52
N ASP A 73 2.64 -2.55 -4.01
CA ASP A 73 2.06 -2.93 -2.72
C ASP A 73 1.04 -4.07 -2.82
N VAL A 74 0.20 -4.05 -3.87
CA VAL A 74 -0.86 -5.05 -4.11
C VAL A 74 -0.79 -5.54 -5.56
N GLU A 75 -0.95 -6.85 -5.75
CA GLU A 75 -1.06 -7.46 -7.07
C GLU A 75 -2.35 -8.29 -7.15
N THR A 76 -3.15 -8.10 -8.19
CA THR A 76 -4.34 -8.91 -8.43
C THR A 76 -3.98 -10.30 -8.96
N ASP A 77 -4.91 -11.23 -8.95
CA ASP A 77 -4.66 -12.61 -9.41
C ASP A 77 -4.30 -12.65 -10.89
N ASP A 78 -4.81 -11.72 -11.70
CA ASP A 78 -4.49 -11.53 -13.12
C ASP A 78 -3.23 -10.65 -13.37
N GLY A 79 -2.52 -10.26 -12.30
CA GLY A 79 -1.22 -9.61 -12.37
C GLY A 79 -1.25 -8.08 -12.52
N LEU A 80 -2.37 -7.40 -12.23
CA LEU A 80 -2.42 -5.94 -12.15
C LEU A 80 -1.64 -5.47 -10.91
N ARG A 81 -0.63 -4.62 -11.11
CA ARG A 81 0.23 -4.09 -10.05
C ARG A 81 -0.30 -2.75 -9.56
N ILE A 82 -0.53 -2.64 -8.27
CA ILE A 82 -1.12 -1.47 -7.63
C ILE A 82 -0.18 -0.92 -6.57
N GLU A 83 0.13 0.36 -6.69
CA GLU A 83 0.85 1.12 -5.66
C GLU A 83 -0.16 1.86 -4.79
N VAL A 84 -0.01 1.80 -3.47
CA VAL A 84 -0.90 2.44 -2.51
C VAL A 84 -0.15 3.51 -1.73
N LYS A 85 -0.69 4.72 -1.72
CA LYS A 85 -0.14 5.84 -0.96
C LYS A 85 -1.16 6.31 0.05
N ALA A 86 -0.83 6.24 1.34
CA ALA A 86 -1.72 6.64 2.41
C ALA A 86 -1.36 8.03 2.98
N GLY A 87 -2.38 8.81 3.30
CA GLY A 87 -2.25 10.09 3.97
C GLY A 87 -3.37 10.31 4.98
N ALA A 88 -3.17 11.24 5.91
CA ALA A 88 -4.19 11.63 6.89
C ALA A 88 -3.97 13.06 7.36
N TYR A 89 -5.03 13.68 7.86
CA TYR A 89 -4.95 14.97 8.53
C TYR A 89 -4.48 14.84 9.98
N LEU A 90 -4.85 13.74 10.66
CA LEU A 90 -4.44 13.45 12.03
C LEU A 90 -3.26 12.50 12.06
N GLN A 91 -2.35 12.73 12.99
CA GLN A 91 -1.14 11.94 13.20
C GLN A 91 -1.11 11.34 14.61
N ALA A 92 -0.19 10.42 14.87
CA ALA A 92 -0.02 9.80 16.18
C ALA A 92 0.77 10.66 17.18
N TRP A 93 1.16 11.87 16.80
CA TRP A 93 1.88 12.84 17.65
C TRP A 93 1.08 14.14 17.81
N ASP A 94 1.46 14.98 18.75
CA ASP A 94 0.81 16.26 19.01
C ASP A 94 0.93 17.19 17.79
N GLN A 95 -0.20 17.75 17.38
CA GLN A 95 -0.31 18.62 16.23
C GLN A 95 -0.93 19.98 16.63
N ARG A 96 -0.40 21.07 16.10
CA ARG A 96 -1.02 22.41 16.23
C ARG A 96 -2.19 22.62 15.29
N ALA A 97 -2.22 21.89 14.19
CA ALA A 97 -3.26 21.93 13.16
C ALA A 97 -3.24 20.62 12.37
N PRO A 98 -4.34 20.24 11.67
CA PRO A 98 -4.34 19.10 10.77
C PRO A 98 -3.23 19.18 9.73
N SER A 99 -2.58 18.04 9.45
CA SER A 99 -1.49 17.96 8.47
C SER A 99 -1.96 18.29 7.06
N GLN A 100 -1.08 18.91 6.28
CA GLN A 100 -1.25 18.96 4.84
C GLN A 100 -0.88 17.60 4.23
N VAL A 101 -1.83 16.96 3.56
CA VAL A 101 -1.62 15.64 2.96
C VAL A 101 -0.75 15.77 1.71
N ARG A 102 0.37 15.05 1.71
CA ARG A 102 1.29 14.89 0.59
C ARG A 102 1.72 13.42 0.49
N PHE A 103 1.76 12.92 -0.69
CA PHE A 103 2.22 11.57 -1.01
C PHE A 103 3.63 11.62 -1.58
N THR A 104 4.52 10.77 -1.09
CA THR A 104 5.92 10.69 -1.50
C THR A 104 6.25 9.31 -2.04
N GLY A 105 7.40 9.17 -2.69
CA GLY A 105 7.84 7.87 -3.20
C GLY A 105 6.98 7.37 -4.35
N LEU A 106 6.52 8.24 -5.25
CA LEU A 106 5.78 7.84 -6.45
C LEU A 106 6.68 7.09 -7.45
N ARG A 107 8.00 7.34 -7.39
CA ARG A 107 9.03 6.62 -8.13
C ARG A 107 9.96 5.92 -7.14
N ALA A 108 10.29 4.68 -7.43
CA ALA A 108 11.22 3.90 -6.62
C ALA A 108 12.23 3.14 -7.51
N ARG A 109 13.36 2.77 -6.93
CA ARG A 109 14.27 1.81 -7.55
C ARG A 109 13.72 0.41 -7.36
N THR A 110 13.82 -0.42 -8.38
CA THR A 110 13.53 -1.85 -8.28
C THR A 110 14.79 -2.61 -7.89
N TRP A 111 14.62 -3.71 -7.21
CA TRP A 111 15.72 -4.61 -6.84
C TRP A 111 15.54 -5.96 -7.52
N SER A 112 16.64 -6.56 -7.95
CA SER A 112 16.65 -7.94 -8.42
C SER A 112 17.90 -8.68 -7.87
N PRO A 113 17.80 -10.01 -7.64
CA PRO A 113 18.92 -10.79 -7.13
C PRO A 113 20.18 -10.70 -8.00
N ASP A 114 20.00 -10.63 -9.33
CA ASP A 114 21.11 -10.68 -10.30
C ASP A 114 21.79 -9.34 -10.51
N ARG A 115 21.05 -8.22 -10.37
CA ARG A 115 21.52 -6.88 -10.73
C ARG A 115 21.55 -5.89 -9.58
N GLY A 116 21.00 -6.26 -8.40
CA GLY A 116 20.82 -5.33 -7.30
C GLY A 116 19.75 -4.25 -7.61
N TYR A 117 19.95 -3.05 -7.09
CA TYR A 117 19.04 -1.93 -7.36
C TYR A 117 19.23 -1.36 -8.77
N SER A 118 18.12 -1.00 -9.41
CA SER A 118 18.13 -0.25 -10.68
C SER A 118 18.85 1.09 -10.51
N GLU A 119 19.52 1.58 -11.57
CA GLU A 119 20.23 2.87 -11.53
C GLU A 119 19.26 4.04 -11.35
N ALA A 120 18.14 4.03 -12.08
CA ALA A 120 17.15 5.09 -12.06
C ALA A 120 15.90 4.67 -11.26
N LYS A 121 15.19 5.66 -10.72
CA LYS A 121 13.85 5.51 -10.19
C LYS A 121 12.83 5.50 -11.32
N SER A 122 11.82 4.64 -11.23
CA SER A 122 10.69 4.54 -12.16
C SER A 122 9.35 4.46 -11.42
N TYR A 123 8.28 4.71 -12.13
CA TYR A 123 6.93 4.39 -11.67
C TYR A 123 6.71 2.90 -11.95
N ASN A 124 6.49 2.10 -10.90
CA ASN A 124 6.62 0.64 -11.00
C ASN A 124 5.28 -0.10 -11.03
N ALA A 125 4.17 0.59 -10.78
CA ALA A 125 2.84 0.02 -10.78
C ALA A 125 2.03 0.43 -12.01
N ASP A 126 1.00 -0.33 -12.32
CA ASP A 126 0.08 -0.08 -13.44
C ASP A 126 -1.01 0.92 -13.01
N VAL A 127 -1.43 0.85 -11.73
CA VAL A 127 -2.42 1.73 -11.11
C VAL A 127 -1.89 2.23 -9.77
N TYR A 128 -2.21 3.47 -9.44
CA TYR A 128 -1.89 4.13 -8.17
C TYR A 128 -3.16 4.47 -7.42
N VAL A 129 -3.26 4.05 -6.16
CA VAL A 129 -4.36 4.39 -5.25
C VAL A 129 -3.84 5.31 -4.16
N PHE A 130 -4.43 6.51 -4.08
CA PHE A 130 -4.12 7.48 -3.03
C PHE A 130 -5.26 7.45 -2.01
N ALA A 131 -4.98 6.90 -0.83
CA ALA A 131 -5.93 6.72 0.25
C ALA A 131 -5.76 7.83 1.30
N VAL A 132 -6.84 8.50 1.68
CA VAL A 132 -6.83 9.58 2.67
C VAL A 132 -7.81 9.25 3.79
N GLN A 133 -7.30 9.12 5.01
CA GLN A 133 -8.15 9.10 6.20
C GLN A 133 -8.57 10.55 6.50
N THR A 134 -9.87 10.81 6.50
CA THR A 134 -10.44 12.16 6.39
C THR A 134 -10.73 12.86 7.70
N ALA A 135 -10.70 12.16 8.85
CA ALA A 135 -10.96 12.75 10.16
C ALA A 135 -10.00 13.92 10.45
N ARG A 136 -10.56 15.00 11.01
CA ARG A 136 -9.82 16.22 11.40
C ARG A 136 -9.81 16.47 12.88
N GLU A 137 -10.59 15.70 13.64
CA GLU A 137 -10.71 15.76 15.09
C GLU A 137 -10.55 14.36 15.68
N HIS A 138 -9.77 14.24 16.75
CA HIS A 138 -9.52 12.95 17.40
C HIS A 138 -10.77 12.33 18.00
N ALA A 139 -11.75 13.16 18.40
CA ALA A 139 -13.00 12.70 19.01
C ALA A 139 -13.87 11.84 18.08
N VAL A 140 -13.77 12.07 16.76
CA VAL A 140 -14.55 11.34 15.75
C VAL A 140 -13.69 10.39 14.90
N PHE A 141 -12.40 10.29 15.19
CA PHE A 141 -11.48 9.44 14.44
C PHE A 141 -11.84 7.96 14.64
N ASN A 142 -12.22 7.32 13.54
CA ASN A 142 -12.42 5.87 13.47
C ASN A 142 -11.77 5.33 12.16
N PRO A 143 -10.55 4.83 12.21
CA PRO A 143 -9.87 4.33 11.02
C PRO A 143 -10.47 3.05 10.46
N LEU A 144 -11.28 2.33 11.24
CA LEU A 144 -11.96 1.10 10.82
C LEU A 144 -13.26 1.38 10.06
N ASP A 145 -13.74 2.62 10.08
CA ASP A 145 -14.89 3.06 9.30
C ASP A 145 -14.44 3.51 7.91
N THR A 146 -14.75 2.72 6.88
CA THR A 146 -14.38 3.02 5.49
C THR A 146 -15.06 4.28 4.95
N ALA A 147 -16.13 4.77 5.56
CA ALA A 147 -16.74 6.05 5.23
C ALA A 147 -15.84 7.24 5.61
N GLN A 148 -14.85 7.05 6.49
CA GLN A 148 -13.83 8.04 6.80
C GLN A 148 -12.59 7.96 5.89
N TRP A 149 -12.67 7.23 4.77
CA TRP A 149 -11.61 7.15 3.79
C TRP A 149 -12.07 7.65 2.43
N GLU A 150 -11.23 8.46 1.81
CA GLU A 150 -11.35 8.86 0.40
C GLU A 150 -10.28 8.13 -0.40
N PHE A 151 -10.66 7.56 -1.54
CA PHE A 151 -9.71 6.92 -2.45
C PHE A 151 -9.70 7.66 -3.79
N TYR A 152 -8.50 7.86 -4.33
CA TYR A 152 -8.28 8.45 -5.65
C TYR A 152 -7.47 7.47 -6.47
N VAL A 153 -7.97 7.08 -7.63
CA VAL A 153 -7.38 6.05 -8.49
C VAL A 153 -6.84 6.71 -9.74
N LEU A 154 -5.56 6.51 -10.03
CA LEU A 154 -4.89 7.04 -11.21
C LEU A 154 -4.14 5.93 -11.94
N PRO A 155 -4.33 5.77 -13.26
CA PRO A 155 -3.52 4.88 -14.07
C PRO A 155 -2.08 5.39 -14.21
N HIS A 156 -1.14 4.48 -14.42
CA HIS A 156 0.28 4.78 -14.61
C HIS A 156 0.57 5.99 -15.52
N PRO A 157 -0.01 6.11 -16.73
CA PRO A 157 0.31 7.22 -17.63
C PRO A 157 -0.01 8.61 -17.01
N VAL A 158 -1.10 8.69 -16.23
CA VAL A 158 -1.49 9.94 -15.56
C VAL A 158 -0.52 10.29 -14.45
N VAL A 159 -0.13 9.30 -13.60
CA VAL A 159 0.86 9.53 -12.55
C VAL A 159 2.22 9.88 -13.15
N ALA A 160 2.63 9.21 -14.21
CA ALA A 160 3.88 9.49 -14.92
C ALA A 160 3.91 10.92 -15.49
N SER A 161 2.77 11.43 -15.97
CA SER A 161 2.67 12.82 -16.47
C SER A 161 2.88 13.89 -15.40
N LEU A 162 2.73 13.56 -14.11
CA LEU A 162 3.06 14.47 -13.02
C LEU A 162 4.56 14.78 -12.94
N GLY A 163 5.41 13.88 -13.43
CA GLY A 163 6.86 14.07 -13.57
C GLY A 163 7.63 14.24 -12.25
N THR A 164 7.04 13.90 -11.09
CA THR A 164 7.59 14.17 -9.76
C THR A 164 7.63 12.94 -8.86
N ASP A 165 8.51 12.96 -7.85
CA ASP A 165 8.59 11.90 -6.82
C ASP A 165 7.49 12.04 -5.75
N SER A 166 6.73 13.13 -5.75
CA SER A 166 5.70 13.40 -4.74
C SER A 166 4.55 14.23 -5.31
N ALA A 167 3.34 14.02 -4.79
CA ALA A 167 2.17 14.79 -5.15
C ALA A 167 1.44 15.32 -3.91
N SER A 168 0.91 16.56 -4.00
CA SER A 168 -0.03 17.07 -3.00
C SER A 168 -1.41 16.45 -3.22
N LEU A 169 -2.23 16.38 -2.16
CA LEU A 169 -3.62 15.95 -2.30
C LEU A 169 -4.40 16.80 -3.33
N LYS A 170 -4.10 18.11 -3.42
CA LYS A 170 -4.70 18.99 -4.44
C LYS A 170 -4.36 18.50 -5.86
N ALA A 171 -3.11 18.17 -6.13
CA ALA A 171 -2.69 17.67 -7.45
C ALA A 171 -3.37 16.32 -7.78
N VAL A 172 -3.44 15.41 -6.80
CA VAL A 172 -4.13 14.13 -6.95
C VAL A 172 -5.61 14.33 -7.26
N ARG A 173 -6.31 15.18 -6.50
CA ARG A 173 -7.73 15.49 -6.74
C ARG A 173 -7.98 16.12 -8.11
N THR A 174 -7.08 16.98 -8.56
CA THR A 174 -7.18 17.58 -9.90
C THR A 174 -7.06 16.53 -11.00
N ALA A 175 -6.19 15.53 -10.82
CA ALA A 175 -5.95 14.50 -11.82
C ALA A 175 -7.00 13.37 -11.79
N ALA A 176 -7.47 12.97 -10.60
CA ALA A 176 -8.40 11.86 -10.42
C ALA A 176 -9.89 12.26 -10.44
N GLY A 177 -10.20 13.54 -10.17
CA GLY A 177 -11.58 13.98 -9.95
C GLY A 177 -12.09 13.69 -8.53
N PRO A 178 -13.40 13.40 -8.36
CA PRO A 178 -13.99 13.13 -7.05
C PRO A 178 -13.45 11.84 -6.43
N PRO A 179 -13.47 11.73 -5.07
CA PRO A 179 -13.05 10.52 -4.40
C PRO A 179 -13.99 9.34 -4.69
N VAL A 180 -13.43 8.15 -4.70
CA VAL A 180 -14.15 6.90 -4.85
C VAL A 180 -14.42 6.33 -3.45
N PRO A 181 -15.65 5.95 -3.09
CA PRO A 181 -15.95 5.27 -1.84
C PRO A 181 -15.50 3.80 -1.90
N PHE A 182 -15.22 3.21 -0.72
CA PHE A 182 -14.69 1.84 -0.64
C PHE A 182 -15.50 0.80 -1.44
N PRO A 183 -16.85 0.79 -1.43
CA PRO A 183 -17.62 -0.21 -2.18
C PRO A 183 -17.42 -0.17 -3.71
N ALA A 184 -17.02 0.99 -4.26
CA ALA A 184 -16.77 1.16 -5.70
C ALA A 184 -15.27 1.09 -6.05
N LEU A 185 -14.38 0.92 -5.06
CA LEU A 185 -12.93 1.02 -5.25
C LEU A 185 -12.39 -0.06 -6.19
N GLY A 186 -12.83 -1.31 -6.01
CA GLY A 186 -12.37 -2.43 -6.83
C GLY A 186 -12.69 -2.25 -8.31
N ASP A 187 -13.92 -1.82 -8.62
CA ASP A 187 -14.35 -1.56 -10.01
C ASP A 187 -13.60 -0.38 -10.62
N CYS A 188 -13.39 0.68 -9.84
CA CYS A 188 -12.61 1.82 -10.29
C CYS A 188 -11.15 1.46 -10.59
N ILE A 189 -10.51 0.61 -9.77
CA ILE A 189 -9.16 0.11 -10.01
C ILE A 189 -9.10 -0.71 -11.30
N ARG A 190 -10.03 -1.64 -11.51
CA ARG A 190 -10.11 -2.43 -12.75
C ARG A 190 -10.31 -1.55 -13.98
N SER A 191 -11.18 -0.55 -13.88
CA SER A 191 -11.43 0.41 -14.98
C SER A 191 -10.23 1.30 -15.29
N ALA A 192 -9.32 1.50 -14.35
CA ALA A 192 -8.09 2.28 -14.52
C ALA A 192 -6.90 1.45 -15.04
N ASP A 193 -7.08 0.15 -15.29
CA ASP A 193 -6.03 -0.74 -15.80
C ASP A 193 -5.57 -0.28 -17.19
N PRO A 194 -4.32 0.16 -17.38
CA PRO A 194 -3.82 0.62 -18.66
C PRO A 194 -3.34 -0.53 -19.58
N ARG A 195 -3.38 -1.78 -19.12
CA ARG A 195 -2.87 -2.93 -19.86
C ARG A 195 -3.79 -3.22 -21.08
N PRO A 196 -3.24 -3.54 -22.27
CA PRO A 196 -4.05 -3.84 -23.45
C PRO A 196 -4.88 -5.12 -23.21
N GLY A 197 -6.18 -5.06 -23.48
CA GLY A 197 -7.10 -6.19 -23.34
C GLY A 197 -7.83 -6.28 -21.98
N ALA A 198 -7.59 -5.37 -21.05
CA ALA A 198 -8.31 -5.28 -19.78
C ALA A 198 -9.67 -4.55 -19.94
N THR A 199 -10.48 -4.97 -20.90
CA THR A 199 -11.88 -4.51 -20.96
C THR A 199 -12.71 -5.41 -20.06
N ALA A 200 -13.48 -4.78 -19.17
CA ALA A 200 -14.44 -5.46 -18.31
C ALA A 200 -15.39 -6.35 -19.12
N ASP A 201 -15.40 -7.65 -18.83
CA ASP A 201 -16.49 -8.54 -19.16
C ASP A 201 -17.66 -8.32 -18.19
#